data_47aa18cbdb3cd4726106f41e55075a0c
#
_entry.id   47aa18cbdb3cd4726106f41e55075a0c
#
_cell.length_a   1.000
_cell.length_b   1.000
_cell.length_c   1.000
_cell.angle_alpha   90.00
_cell.angle_beta   90.00
_cell.angle_gamma   90.00
#
_symmetry.space_group_name_H-M   'P 1'
#
loop_
_entity.id
_entity.type
_entity.pdbx_description
1 polymer ?
#
loop_
_entity_poly.entity_id
_entity_poly.type
_entity_poly.pdbx_seq_one_letter_code
_entity_poly.pdbx_strand_id
1 'polypeptide(L)'
;MQTLLDQMRHIVGSAHVYTDGDLTAWEQDWRQRSHGKALAVVRPAGTDEVARVVKTCADFLKTNPGSGLSLVPQGGNTGLVVGSTPDESGHQIVLSLQRMNAVRSLDSANLTLTMEAGCILQNLQQRAEEESLLFPLSLASEGTCTIGGNLGTNAGGTQVLRYGNARDLCLGLEVVSAQGEVWDGLTGLRKDNTGYDLRDLFIGSEGTLGIITAATMKLYPQPAAQLTAWAAVPSLDAAVSLLGLAQRHLGAHLTGFEVMGQFALNLVVKHFPQLRVPLFQDTPFCVLLENSDHESETHARLQFERLLEAALTQGCLTDAVVAESLAQARQLWQIRENIPLAQVLEGLNIKHDISVPISNIPEFVRITDAQLQQAIAGVRLVNFGHLGDGNLHYNVQAPEGVDAATFLRNQEEHVNAIVFDSVRTFGGSISAEHGVGSLKVDHLTHYKSPVALNLMRAIKQALDPQNLMNPGRVVCMIK
;
A
#
# COMPACT_ATOMS: atom_id res chain seq x y z
N MET A 1 32.91 -14.50 3.64
CA MET A 1 31.70 -14.15 4.37
C MET A 1 32.00 -13.59 5.76
N GLN A 2 32.78 -14.27 6.64
CA GLN A 2 33.08 -13.76 7.99
C GLN A 2 33.69 -12.35 7.99
N THR A 3 34.69 -12.11 7.13
CA THR A 3 35.32 -10.77 6.98
C THR A 3 34.31 -9.69 6.61
N LEU A 4 33.31 -10.01 5.77
CA LEU A 4 32.22 -9.09 5.42
C LEU A 4 31.38 -8.75 6.65
N LEU A 5 30.99 -9.74 7.44
CA LEU A 5 30.21 -9.52 8.68
C LEU A 5 30.98 -8.70 9.72
N ASP A 6 32.30 -8.90 9.81
CA ASP A 6 33.16 -8.13 10.72
C ASP A 6 33.24 -6.65 10.26
N GLN A 7 33.29 -6.40 8.96
CA GLN A 7 33.19 -5.04 8.41
C GLN A 7 31.83 -4.41 8.73
N MET A 8 30.71 -5.15 8.60
CA MET A 8 29.38 -4.66 8.99
C MET A 8 29.36 -4.28 10.47
N ARG A 9 29.90 -5.13 11.37
CA ARG A 9 30.00 -4.83 12.79
C ARG A 9 30.82 -3.58 13.09
N HIS A 10 31.85 -3.34 12.30
CA HIS A 10 32.67 -2.12 12.41
C HIS A 10 31.89 -0.86 11.97
N ILE A 11 31.00 -0.98 10.97
CA ILE A 11 30.24 0.14 10.44
C ILE A 11 29.10 0.54 11.37
N VAL A 12 28.25 -0.41 11.78
CA VAL A 12 26.99 -0.12 12.51
C VAL A 12 27.07 -0.45 14.00
N GLY A 13 28.19 -1.02 14.47
CA GLY A 13 28.37 -1.57 15.82
C GLY A 13 27.89 -3.02 15.93
N SER A 14 28.62 -3.82 16.73
CA SER A 14 28.35 -5.26 16.88
C SER A 14 26.94 -5.57 17.40
N ALA A 15 26.36 -4.71 18.25
CA ALA A 15 25.02 -4.86 18.77
C ALA A 15 23.91 -4.68 17.71
N HIS A 16 24.24 -4.29 16.49
CA HIS A 16 23.30 -3.99 15.41
C HIS A 16 23.50 -4.89 14.17
N VAL A 17 24.27 -5.99 14.33
CA VAL A 17 24.42 -7.04 13.32
C VAL A 17 24.01 -8.37 13.94
N TYR A 18 22.86 -8.88 13.56
CA TYR A 18 22.33 -10.15 14.06
C TYR A 18 22.62 -11.25 13.05
N THR A 19 23.28 -12.32 13.47
CA THR A 19 23.63 -13.49 12.64
C THR A 19 23.06 -14.80 13.18
N ASP A 20 22.49 -14.75 14.36
CA ASP A 20 21.93 -15.88 15.11
C ASP A 20 20.79 -15.43 16.02
N GLY A 21 20.15 -16.35 16.72
CA GLY A 21 18.99 -16.11 17.56
C GLY A 21 17.69 -16.15 16.77
N ASP A 22 16.62 -15.60 17.35
CA ASP A 22 15.32 -15.50 16.70
C ASP A 22 15.28 -14.27 15.77
N LEU A 23 15.33 -14.52 14.47
CA LEU A 23 15.25 -13.51 13.42
C LEU A 23 13.89 -13.48 12.71
N THR A 24 12.88 -14.20 13.22
CA THR A 24 11.54 -14.34 12.61
C THR A 24 10.91 -13.00 12.24
N ALA A 25 11.08 -11.96 13.07
CA ALA A 25 10.53 -10.63 12.81
C ALA A 25 11.02 -9.99 11.49
N TRP A 26 12.20 -10.41 10.99
CA TRP A 26 12.80 -9.92 9.74
C TRP A 26 12.71 -10.94 8.60
N GLU A 27 12.62 -12.23 8.93
CA GLU A 27 12.65 -13.35 8.00
C GLU A 27 11.28 -13.83 7.55
N GLN A 28 10.20 -13.47 8.26
CA GLN A 28 8.85 -13.85 7.94
C GLN A 28 8.03 -12.65 7.44
N ASP A 29 7.22 -12.86 6.39
CA ASP A 29 6.29 -11.84 5.90
C ASP A 29 5.08 -11.67 6.83
N TRP A 30 4.41 -10.51 6.73
CA TRP A 30 3.25 -10.15 7.56
C TRP A 30 2.12 -11.22 7.50
N ARG A 31 1.90 -11.83 6.34
CA ARG A 31 0.86 -12.85 6.14
C ARG A 31 1.29 -14.26 6.57
N GLN A 32 2.53 -14.44 7.03
CA GLN A 32 3.13 -15.72 7.37
C GLN A 32 3.08 -16.75 6.21
N ARG A 33 3.11 -16.29 4.98
CA ARG A 33 3.12 -17.12 3.77
C ARG A 33 4.52 -17.49 3.30
N SER A 34 5.51 -16.68 3.68
CA SER A 34 6.92 -16.88 3.31
C SER A 34 7.79 -16.71 4.56
N HIS A 35 8.72 -17.62 4.70
CA HIS A 35 9.76 -17.57 5.72
C HIS A 35 11.11 -17.83 5.05
N GLY A 36 11.93 -16.79 4.98
CA GLY A 36 13.25 -16.87 4.38
C GLY A 36 14.34 -17.12 5.41
N LYS A 37 15.60 -16.98 4.96
CA LYS A 37 16.77 -17.09 5.81
C LYS A 37 17.76 -15.97 5.46
N ALA A 38 17.99 -15.07 6.41
CA ALA A 38 18.98 -14.01 6.25
C ALA A 38 20.41 -14.53 6.53
N LEU A 39 21.38 -14.02 5.81
CA LEU A 39 22.80 -14.14 6.18
C LEU A 39 23.07 -13.35 7.47
N ALA A 40 22.48 -12.17 7.57
CA ALA A 40 22.49 -11.29 8.73
C ALA A 40 21.38 -10.27 8.62
N VAL A 41 20.97 -9.71 9.78
CA VAL A 41 20.19 -8.49 9.84
C VAL A 41 21.12 -7.36 10.28
N VAL A 42 21.25 -6.32 9.44
CA VAL A 42 22.09 -5.14 9.69
C VAL A 42 21.20 -3.94 9.89
N ARG A 43 21.41 -3.18 10.98
CA ARG A 43 20.57 -2.08 11.42
C ARG A 43 21.33 -0.76 11.49
N PRO A 44 21.50 -0.03 10.39
CA PRO A 44 22.17 1.27 10.37
C PRO A 44 21.38 2.34 11.13
N ALA A 45 22.07 3.35 11.65
CA ALA A 45 21.50 4.48 12.37
C ALA A 45 21.41 5.75 11.52
N GLY A 46 21.94 5.76 10.32
CA GLY A 46 21.92 6.93 9.44
C GLY A 46 22.39 6.62 8.03
N THR A 47 22.22 7.58 7.14
CA THR A 47 22.51 7.45 5.70
C THR A 47 23.96 7.09 5.42
N ASP A 48 24.92 7.63 6.18
CA ASP A 48 26.34 7.31 6.04
C ASP A 48 26.64 5.82 6.33
N GLU A 49 26.02 5.27 7.40
CA GLU A 49 26.14 3.84 7.70
C GLU A 49 25.53 2.97 6.59
N VAL A 50 24.36 3.36 6.05
CA VAL A 50 23.73 2.67 4.89
C VAL A 50 24.69 2.68 3.70
N ALA A 51 25.22 3.85 3.34
CA ALA A 51 26.15 4.02 2.22
C ALA A 51 27.39 3.13 2.36
N ARG A 52 28.02 3.11 3.55
CA ARG A 52 29.18 2.25 3.83
C ARG A 52 28.84 0.76 3.78
N VAL A 53 27.70 0.35 4.31
CA VAL A 53 27.23 -1.05 4.23
C VAL A 53 27.03 -1.47 2.78
N VAL A 54 26.31 -0.68 1.98
CA VAL A 54 26.06 -0.95 0.56
C VAL A 54 27.38 -1.02 -0.20
N LYS A 55 28.27 -0.03 -0.01
CA LYS A 55 29.60 -0.01 -0.68
C LYS A 55 30.40 -1.25 -0.35
N THR A 56 30.40 -1.68 0.90
CA THR A 56 31.13 -2.88 1.34
C THR A 56 30.58 -4.14 0.67
N CYS A 57 29.25 -4.27 0.52
CA CYS A 57 28.62 -5.36 -0.21
C CYS A 57 28.95 -5.32 -1.70
N ALA A 58 28.87 -4.14 -2.34
CA ALA A 58 29.19 -3.96 -3.75
C ALA A 58 30.66 -4.30 -4.06
N ASP A 59 31.60 -3.88 -3.21
CA ASP A 59 33.01 -4.19 -3.36
C ASP A 59 33.30 -5.69 -3.10
N PHE A 60 32.59 -6.31 -2.16
CA PHE A 60 32.67 -7.76 -1.94
C PHE A 60 32.21 -8.55 -3.19
N LEU A 61 31.10 -8.14 -3.84
CA LEU A 61 30.60 -8.79 -5.05
C LEU A 61 31.58 -8.68 -6.24
N LYS A 62 32.30 -7.55 -6.37
CA LYS A 62 33.33 -7.39 -7.42
C LYS A 62 34.43 -8.47 -7.33
N THR A 63 34.79 -8.84 -6.11
CA THR A 63 35.81 -9.84 -5.86
C THR A 63 35.26 -11.26 -5.73
N ASN A 64 33.94 -11.40 -5.48
CA ASN A 64 33.25 -12.68 -5.27
C ASN A 64 31.93 -12.74 -6.08
N PRO A 65 31.94 -12.66 -7.41
CA PRO A 65 30.72 -12.51 -8.23
C PRO A 65 29.77 -13.70 -8.15
N GLY A 66 30.24 -14.88 -7.72
CA GLY A 66 29.40 -16.09 -7.54
C GLY A 66 28.85 -16.29 -6.13
N SER A 67 29.05 -15.33 -5.21
CA SER A 67 28.68 -15.51 -3.80
C SER A 67 27.18 -15.52 -3.53
N GLY A 68 26.36 -14.99 -4.44
CA GLY A 68 24.92 -14.84 -4.26
C GLY A 68 24.52 -13.74 -3.26
N LEU A 69 25.51 -12.96 -2.75
CA LEU A 69 25.24 -11.89 -1.80
C LEU A 69 24.28 -10.85 -2.39
N SER A 70 23.26 -10.47 -1.61
CA SER A 70 22.37 -9.36 -1.95
C SER A 70 21.79 -8.69 -0.70
N LEU A 71 21.20 -7.52 -0.90
CA LEU A 71 20.56 -6.71 0.16
C LEU A 71 19.05 -6.72 -0.01
N VAL A 72 18.33 -6.88 1.10
CA VAL A 72 16.88 -6.72 1.19
C VAL A 72 16.59 -5.56 2.11
N PRO A 73 16.29 -4.36 1.58
CA PRO A 73 15.87 -3.23 2.40
C PRO A 73 14.53 -3.51 3.08
N GLN A 74 14.46 -3.22 4.38
CA GLN A 74 13.26 -3.48 5.16
C GLN A 74 12.92 -2.30 6.08
N GLY A 75 11.65 -1.84 6.01
CA GLY A 75 11.06 -0.89 6.94
C GLY A 75 10.28 -1.61 8.04
N GLY A 76 8.96 -1.37 8.12
CA GLY A 76 8.05 -1.99 9.09
C GLY A 76 7.66 -3.44 8.79
N ASN A 77 8.07 -4.01 7.68
CA ASN A 77 7.74 -5.37 7.21
C ASN A 77 6.21 -5.66 7.14
N THR A 78 5.43 -4.66 6.77
CA THR A 78 3.96 -4.71 6.68
C THR A 78 3.45 -5.04 5.27
N GLY A 79 4.34 -5.22 4.30
CA GLY A 79 4.00 -5.49 2.90
C GLY A 79 3.33 -6.85 2.70
N LEU A 80 2.46 -6.95 1.68
CA LEU A 80 1.61 -8.12 1.44
C LEU A 80 2.07 -9.01 0.27
N VAL A 81 3.19 -8.65 -0.38
CA VAL A 81 3.70 -9.33 -1.59
C VAL A 81 5.12 -9.90 -1.42
N VAL A 82 5.58 -10.06 -0.17
CA VAL A 82 6.91 -10.60 0.15
C VAL A 82 8.04 -9.77 -0.49
N GLY A 83 7.89 -8.43 -0.48
CA GLY A 83 8.84 -7.51 -1.09
C GLY A 83 10.08 -7.24 -0.22
N SER A 84 9.94 -7.30 1.11
CA SER A 84 11.00 -6.98 2.09
C SER A 84 11.46 -8.17 2.94
N THR A 85 11.07 -9.40 2.57
CA THR A 85 11.45 -10.64 3.27
C THR A 85 12.58 -11.33 2.48
N PRO A 86 13.65 -11.84 3.12
CA PRO A 86 14.70 -12.55 2.43
C PRO A 86 14.20 -13.86 1.81
N ASP A 87 14.95 -14.40 0.85
CA ASP A 87 14.72 -15.74 0.32
C ASP A 87 15.34 -16.84 1.24
N GLU A 88 15.17 -18.10 0.86
CA GLU A 88 15.65 -19.24 1.64
C GLU A 88 17.16 -19.52 1.45
N SER A 89 17.85 -18.77 0.57
CA SER A 89 19.26 -19.06 0.19
C SER A 89 20.27 -18.88 1.32
N GLY A 90 19.95 -18.02 2.32
CA GLY A 90 20.90 -17.65 3.38
C GLY A 90 22.03 -16.73 2.91
N HIS A 91 21.88 -16.12 1.72
CA HIS A 91 22.88 -15.22 1.15
C HIS A 91 22.47 -13.75 1.17
N GLN A 92 21.25 -13.45 1.62
CA GLN A 92 20.71 -12.10 1.66
C GLN A 92 20.94 -11.44 3.01
N ILE A 93 21.41 -10.19 3.02
CA ILE A 93 21.47 -9.35 4.20
C ILE A 93 20.19 -8.52 4.25
N VAL A 94 19.40 -8.66 5.33
CA VAL A 94 18.28 -7.75 5.60
C VAL A 94 18.86 -6.45 6.15
N LEU A 95 18.62 -5.34 5.44
CA LEU A 95 19.00 -4.00 5.88
C LEU A 95 17.79 -3.30 6.49
N SER A 96 17.68 -3.36 7.82
CA SER A 96 16.55 -2.81 8.56
C SER A 96 16.77 -1.34 8.88
N LEU A 97 15.90 -0.46 8.36
CA LEU A 97 15.99 1.00 8.53
C LEU A 97 15.29 1.52 9.79
N GLN A 98 14.78 0.67 10.65
CA GLN A 98 13.98 1.04 11.83
C GLN A 98 14.69 1.97 12.83
N ARG A 99 16.04 2.01 12.83
CA ARG A 99 16.81 2.94 13.68
C ARG A 99 16.88 4.36 13.14
N MET A 100 16.58 4.54 11.85
CA MET A 100 16.57 5.82 11.16
C MET A 100 15.19 6.45 11.30
N ASN A 101 14.85 6.95 12.48
CA ASN A 101 13.50 7.36 12.86
C ASN A 101 13.37 8.80 13.34
N ALA A 102 14.32 9.66 12.97
CA ALA A 102 14.30 11.07 13.34
C ALA A 102 13.49 11.91 12.34
N VAL A 103 12.68 12.83 12.87
CA VAL A 103 12.16 13.98 12.12
C VAL A 103 13.29 15.00 12.03
N ARG A 104 13.73 15.33 10.81
CA ARG A 104 14.83 16.25 10.56
C ARG A 104 14.38 17.71 10.61
N SER A 105 13.22 18.02 10.02
CA SER A 105 12.65 19.39 10.05
C SER A 105 11.16 19.36 9.73
N LEU A 106 10.44 20.37 10.25
CA LEU A 106 9.08 20.71 9.85
C LEU A 106 9.07 22.20 9.49
N ASP A 107 8.59 22.53 8.30
CA ASP A 107 8.45 23.90 7.81
C ASP A 107 6.96 24.20 7.57
N SER A 108 6.33 24.85 8.55
CA SER A 108 4.90 25.17 8.50
C SER A 108 4.56 26.20 7.44
N ALA A 109 5.49 27.06 7.05
CA ALA A 109 5.26 28.05 5.99
C ALA A 109 5.31 27.41 4.61
N ASN A 110 6.22 26.45 4.40
CA ASN A 110 6.31 25.70 3.15
C ASN A 110 5.41 24.46 3.14
N LEU A 111 4.75 24.13 4.26
CA LEU A 111 3.90 22.94 4.43
C LEU A 111 4.67 21.66 4.07
N THR A 112 5.82 21.46 4.71
CA THR A 112 6.67 20.30 4.46
C THR A 112 7.18 19.69 5.76
N LEU A 113 7.38 18.37 5.73
CA LEU A 113 7.97 17.58 6.80
C LEU A 113 9.11 16.75 6.20
N THR A 114 10.32 16.88 6.73
CA THR A 114 11.49 16.09 6.31
C THR A 114 11.85 15.10 7.42
N MET A 115 11.94 13.83 7.07
CA MET A 115 12.13 12.76 8.03
C MET A 115 12.97 11.61 7.46
N GLU A 116 13.50 10.79 8.33
CA GLU A 116 14.21 9.57 7.98
C GLU A 116 13.26 8.42 7.63
N ALA A 117 13.74 7.49 6.81
CA ALA A 117 12.94 6.41 6.19
C ALA A 117 12.32 5.42 7.19
N GLY A 118 12.88 5.26 8.37
CA GLY A 118 12.36 4.39 9.43
C GLY A 118 11.33 5.04 10.34
N CYS A 119 10.94 6.30 10.13
CA CYS A 119 9.86 6.94 10.87
C CYS A 119 8.54 6.20 10.66
N ILE A 120 7.84 5.88 11.75
CA ILE A 120 6.51 5.28 11.72
C ILE A 120 5.50 6.33 11.26
N LEU A 121 4.59 5.95 10.35
CA LEU A 121 3.62 6.85 9.74
C LEU A 121 2.76 7.57 10.78
N GLN A 122 2.20 6.86 11.75
CA GLN A 122 1.37 7.43 12.81
C GLN A 122 2.10 8.52 13.62
N ASN A 123 3.40 8.34 13.90
CA ASN A 123 4.18 9.33 14.61
C ASN A 123 4.36 10.63 13.78
N LEU A 124 4.45 10.49 12.45
CA LEU A 124 4.55 11.63 11.55
C LEU A 124 3.23 12.39 11.44
N GLN A 125 2.09 11.68 11.44
CA GLN A 125 0.76 12.28 11.49
C GLN A 125 0.60 13.07 12.80
N GLN A 126 0.92 12.48 13.94
CA GLN A 126 0.89 13.16 15.24
C GLN A 126 1.78 14.40 15.28
N ARG A 127 3.00 14.30 14.70
CA ARG A 127 3.92 15.45 14.63
C ARG A 127 3.36 16.59 13.78
N ALA A 128 2.64 16.28 12.70
CA ALA A 128 1.96 17.29 11.89
C ALA A 128 0.77 17.92 12.65
N GLU A 129 -0.02 17.11 13.36
CA GLU A 129 -1.17 17.57 14.17
C GLU A 129 -0.75 18.56 15.26
N GLU A 130 0.40 18.37 15.90
CA GLU A 130 0.95 19.30 16.90
C GLU A 130 1.12 20.74 16.36
N GLU A 131 1.29 20.88 15.04
CA GLU A 131 1.42 22.18 14.34
C GLU A 131 0.12 22.58 13.61
N SER A 132 -1.03 21.93 13.92
CA SER A 132 -2.31 22.12 13.23
C SER A 132 -2.24 21.83 11.74
N LEU A 133 -1.41 20.86 11.34
CA LEU A 133 -1.23 20.39 9.97
C LEU A 133 -1.68 18.95 9.82
N LEU A 134 -2.03 18.57 8.60
CA LEU A 134 -2.43 17.23 8.19
C LEU A 134 -1.32 16.59 7.33
N PHE A 135 -0.90 15.39 7.70
CA PHE A 135 -0.19 14.48 6.80
C PHE A 135 -1.18 13.41 6.31
N PRO A 136 -1.70 13.51 5.08
CA PRO A 136 -2.91 12.80 4.65
C PRO A 136 -2.66 11.38 4.12
N LEU A 137 -1.50 10.78 4.35
CA LEU A 137 -1.30 9.37 4.08
C LEU A 137 -1.92 8.55 5.21
N SER A 138 -2.94 7.74 4.92
CA SER A 138 -3.67 6.95 5.93
C SER A 138 -3.81 5.50 5.47
N LEU A 139 -3.22 4.59 6.23
CA LEU A 139 -3.10 3.16 5.93
C LEU A 139 -3.55 2.33 7.13
N ALA A 140 -4.07 1.14 6.89
CA ALA A 140 -4.43 0.20 7.97
C ALA A 140 -3.23 -0.18 8.87
N SER A 141 -1.99 -0.05 8.37
CA SER A 141 -0.75 -0.37 9.09
C SER A 141 -0.01 0.85 9.64
N GLU A 142 -0.65 2.03 9.75
CA GLU A 142 0.00 3.30 10.11
C GLU A 142 0.79 3.27 11.42
N GLY A 143 0.37 2.45 12.40
CA GLY A 143 1.08 2.26 13.67
C GLY A 143 2.39 1.45 13.57
N THR A 144 2.70 0.85 12.42
CA THR A 144 3.87 -0.04 12.25
C THR A 144 4.61 0.17 10.93
N CYS A 145 3.94 0.61 9.86
CA CYS A 145 4.60 0.91 8.60
C CYS A 145 5.52 2.13 8.72
N THR A 146 6.54 2.19 7.88
CA THR A 146 7.52 3.29 7.89
C THR A 146 7.48 4.06 6.59
N ILE A 147 7.83 5.35 6.62
CA ILE A 147 7.75 6.21 5.44
C ILE A 147 8.61 5.73 4.27
N GLY A 148 9.79 5.17 4.54
CA GLY A 148 10.63 4.59 3.49
C GLY A 148 10.00 3.36 2.84
N GLY A 149 9.27 2.54 3.61
CA GLY A 149 8.48 1.42 3.10
C GLY A 149 7.29 1.91 2.26
N ASN A 150 6.55 2.91 2.76
CA ASN A 150 5.41 3.50 2.05
C ASN A 150 5.82 4.11 0.70
N LEU A 151 6.97 4.80 0.66
CA LEU A 151 7.54 5.31 -0.58
C LEU A 151 8.07 4.19 -1.47
N GLY A 152 8.77 3.20 -0.90
CA GLY A 152 9.28 2.05 -1.64
C GLY A 152 8.21 1.27 -2.38
N THR A 153 7.00 1.19 -1.85
CA THR A 153 5.84 0.54 -2.48
C THR A 153 4.88 1.52 -3.16
N ASN A 154 5.10 2.82 -3.05
CA ASN A 154 4.15 3.86 -3.47
C ASN A 154 2.77 3.63 -2.84
N ALA A 155 2.71 3.51 -1.52
CA ALA A 155 1.49 3.18 -0.79
C ALA A 155 0.37 4.18 -1.05
N GLY A 156 -0.85 3.67 -1.14
CA GLY A 156 -2.07 4.44 -1.32
C GLY A 156 -2.80 4.71 0.00
N GLY A 157 -3.99 4.13 0.17
CA GLY A 157 -4.83 4.25 1.36
C GLY A 157 -6.12 5.01 1.13
N THR A 158 -6.80 5.38 2.21
CA THR A 158 -8.19 5.87 2.16
C THR A 158 -8.36 7.29 1.63
N GLN A 159 -7.30 8.10 1.61
CA GLN A 159 -7.34 9.52 1.22
C GLN A 159 -6.71 9.82 -0.16
N VAL A 160 -6.38 8.78 -0.93
CA VAL A 160 -5.79 8.90 -2.28
C VAL A 160 -6.67 9.73 -3.21
N LEU A 161 -7.99 9.56 -3.11
CA LEU A 161 -8.97 10.32 -3.91
C LEU A 161 -8.72 11.83 -3.89
N ARG A 162 -8.28 12.37 -2.76
CA ARG A 162 -8.04 13.82 -2.59
C ARG A 162 -6.58 14.21 -2.70
N TYR A 163 -5.69 13.43 -2.08
CA TYR A 163 -4.31 13.86 -1.85
C TYR A 163 -3.29 13.09 -2.68
N GLY A 164 -3.73 12.04 -3.38
CA GLY A 164 -2.86 11.12 -4.09
C GLY A 164 -2.16 10.11 -3.16
N ASN A 165 -1.35 9.26 -3.74
CA ASN A 165 -0.57 8.26 -3.03
C ASN A 165 0.76 8.83 -2.49
N ALA A 166 1.61 7.98 -1.92
CA ALA A 166 2.89 8.39 -1.33
C ALA A 166 3.78 9.18 -2.32
N ARG A 167 3.76 8.85 -3.62
CA ARG A 167 4.46 9.56 -4.70
C ARG A 167 3.98 11.00 -4.83
N ASP A 168 2.67 11.22 -4.85
CA ASP A 168 2.08 12.55 -5.00
C ASP A 168 2.39 13.45 -3.80
N LEU A 169 2.53 12.83 -2.61
CA LEU A 169 2.86 13.52 -1.37
C LEU A 169 4.35 13.83 -1.21
N CYS A 170 5.24 13.16 -1.97
CA CYS A 170 6.69 13.34 -1.86
C CYS A 170 7.20 14.50 -2.69
N LEU A 171 8.05 15.35 -2.11
CA LEU A 171 8.74 16.44 -2.78
C LEU A 171 10.21 16.16 -3.03
N GLY A 172 10.86 15.43 -2.13
CA GLY A 172 12.29 15.14 -2.25
C GLY A 172 12.65 13.83 -1.56
N LEU A 173 13.73 13.22 -2.02
CA LEU A 173 14.28 11.97 -1.47
C LEU A 173 15.78 12.10 -1.22
N GLU A 174 16.24 11.38 -0.20
CA GLU A 174 17.63 10.99 -0.04
C GLU A 174 17.72 9.47 -0.30
N VAL A 175 18.63 9.07 -1.17
CA VAL A 175 18.75 7.67 -1.62
C VAL A 175 20.20 7.24 -1.63
N VAL A 176 20.47 6.03 -1.17
CA VAL A 176 21.76 5.35 -1.35
C VAL A 176 21.67 4.44 -2.58
N SER A 177 22.55 4.68 -3.57
CA SER A 177 22.66 3.90 -4.80
C SER A 177 23.21 2.50 -4.54
N ALA A 178 23.13 1.58 -5.52
CA ALA A 178 23.72 0.26 -5.46
C ALA A 178 25.27 0.27 -5.36
N GLN A 179 25.90 1.41 -5.61
CA GLN A 179 27.34 1.64 -5.47
C GLN A 179 27.72 2.19 -4.09
N GLY A 180 26.73 2.52 -3.24
CA GLY A 180 26.94 3.14 -1.94
C GLY A 180 27.16 4.64 -2.02
N GLU A 181 26.74 5.29 -3.11
CA GLU A 181 26.76 6.74 -3.26
C GLU A 181 25.46 7.33 -2.74
N VAL A 182 25.55 8.49 -2.07
CA VAL A 182 24.37 9.19 -1.54
C VAL A 182 23.92 10.24 -2.56
N TRP A 183 22.69 10.12 -3.03
CA TRP A 183 22.00 11.20 -3.71
C TRP A 183 21.14 11.95 -2.70
N ASP A 184 21.52 13.18 -2.39
CA ASP A 184 20.74 14.11 -1.59
C ASP A 184 19.87 14.96 -2.54
N GLY A 185 18.63 14.52 -2.70
CA GLY A 185 17.58 15.22 -3.43
C GLY A 185 16.49 15.73 -2.48
N LEU A 186 16.80 15.93 -1.19
CA LEU A 186 15.86 16.48 -0.22
C LEU A 186 15.58 17.96 -0.57
N THR A 187 14.39 18.21 -1.10
CA THR A 187 13.91 19.54 -1.48
C THR A 187 12.45 19.70 -1.06
N GLY A 188 12.06 20.93 -0.67
CA GLY A 188 10.66 21.31 -0.44
C GLY A 188 10.04 22.04 -1.64
N LEU A 189 10.67 22.03 -2.80
CA LEU A 189 10.20 22.73 -3.99
C LEU A 189 8.95 22.07 -4.57
N ARG A 190 7.97 22.90 -4.95
CA ARG A 190 6.75 22.44 -5.66
C ARG A 190 6.98 22.33 -7.17
N LYS A 191 8.01 22.98 -7.69
CA LYS A 191 8.37 22.99 -9.12
C LYS A 191 9.88 22.86 -9.23
N ASP A 192 10.33 21.82 -9.93
CA ASP A 192 11.72 21.60 -10.31
C ASP A 192 11.77 20.87 -11.66
N ASN A 193 12.27 21.55 -12.70
CA ASN A 193 12.42 21.01 -14.05
C ASN A 193 13.91 20.96 -14.47
N THR A 194 14.82 20.77 -13.52
CA THR A 194 16.27 20.78 -13.78
C THR A 194 16.84 19.43 -14.23
N GLY A 195 16.03 18.58 -14.83
CA GLY A 195 16.44 17.28 -15.36
C GLY A 195 15.32 16.23 -15.29
N TYR A 196 15.71 14.96 -15.33
CA TYR A 196 14.78 13.87 -15.10
C TYR A 196 14.32 13.86 -13.65
N ASP A 197 13.06 13.49 -13.40
CA ASP A 197 12.56 13.25 -12.04
C ASP A 197 13.13 11.93 -11.51
N LEU A 198 14.29 12.02 -10.86
CA LEU A 198 14.94 10.84 -10.27
C LEU A 198 14.17 10.28 -9.10
N ARG A 199 13.46 11.13 -8.34
CA ARG A 199 12.62 10.73 -7.21
C ARG A 199 11.62 9.65 -7.64
N ASP A 200 10.94 9.83 -8.76
CA ASP A 200 9.92 8.94 -9.27
C ASP A 200 10.47 7.60 -9.79
N LEU A 201 11.78 7.46 -10.00
CA LEU A 201 12.42 6.19 -10.26
C LEU A 201 12.50 5.30 -8.99
N PHE A 202 12.73 5.91 -7.83
CA PHE A 202 12.91 5.17 -6.57
C PHE A 202 11.58 4.90 -5.85
N ILE A 203 10.58 5.79 -5.99
CA ILE A 203 9.25 5.57 -5.42
C ILE A 203 8.55 4.45 -6.19
N GLY A 204 8.10 3.42 -5.45
CA GLY A 204 7.50 2.22 -6.03
C GLY A 204 8.51 1.22 -6.61
N SER A 205 9.81 1.43 -6.39
CA SER A 205 10.86 0.49 -6.84
C SER A 205 11.04 -0.71 -5.90
N GLU A 206 10.40 -0.72 -4.75
CA GLU A 206 10.49 -1.80 -3.74
C GLU A 206 11.95 -2.10 -3.33
N GLY A 207 12.79 -1.08 -3.28
CA GLY A 207 14.21 -1.22 -2.92
C GLY A 207 15.08 -1.92 -3.97
N THR A 208 14.59 -2.11 -5.20
CA THR A 208 15.35 -2.78 -6.27
C THR A 208 16.31 -1.86 -7.00
N LEU A 209 16.15 -0.54 -6.90
CA LEU A 209 16.99 0.46 -7.59
C LEU A 209 17.95 1.20 -6.66
N GLY A 210 17.66 1.22 -5.37
CA GLY A 210 18.41 1.91 -4.33
C GLY A 210 17.63 1.90 -3.01
N ILE A 211 18.21 2.48 -1.97
CA ILE A 211 17.66 2.49 -0.62
C ILE A 211 17.27 3.91 -0.23
N ILE A 212 15.99 4.18 -0.07
CA ILE A 212 15.47 5.45 0.44
C ILE A 212 15.87 5.57 1.92
N THR A 213 16.58 6.64 2.27
CA THR A 213 17.07 6.90 3.64
C THR A 213 16.37 8.07 4.30
N ALA A 214 15.85 9.04 3.53
CA ALA A 214 15.03 10.13 4.03
C ALA A 214 14.11 10.66 2.94
N ALA A 215 13.07 11.41 3.35
CA ALA A 215 12.14 12.04 2.44
C ALA A 215 11.67 13.41 2.96
N THR A 216 11.28 14.29 2.03
CA THR A 216 10.52 15.51 2.29
C THR A 216 9.10 15.33 1.76
N MET A 217 8.11 15.37 2.65
CA MET A 217 6.71 15.13 2.34
C MET A 217 5.88 16.41 2.45
N LYS A 218 4.81 16.48 1.65
CA LYS A 218 3.81 17.56 1.70
C LYS A 218 2.95 17.44 2.92
N LEU A 219 2.69 18.58 3.55
CA LEU A 219 1.64 18.74 4.54
C LEU A 219 0.51 19.62 3.99
N TYR A 220 -0.61 19.58 4.66
CA TYR A 220 -1.81 20.38 4.37
C TYR A 220 -2.32 21.01 5.67
N PRO A 221 -3.07 22.14 5.60
CA PRO A 221 -3.81 22.60 6.77
C PRO A 221 -4.82 21.55 7.24
N GLN A 222 -5.00 21.43 8.54
CA GLN A 222 -6.08 20.57 9.05
C GLN A 222 -7.46 21.11 8.65
N PRO A 223 -8.41 20.23 8.27
CA PRO A 223 -9.79 20.65 8.03
C PRO A 223 -10.44 21.13 9.34
N ALA A 224 -11.31 22.13 9.23
CA ALA A 224 -12.09 22.64 10.36
C ALA A 224 -13.19 21.66 10.80
N ALA A 225 -13.64 20.80 9.89
CA ALA A 225 -14.63 19.76 10.15
C ALA A 225 -14.42 18.55 9.25
N GLN A 226 -14.73 17.37 9.78
CA GLN A 226 -14.72 16.11 9.06
C GLN A 226 -16.01 15.35 9.36
N LEU A 227 -16.82 15.12 8.34
CA LEU A 227 -18.10 14.43 8.45
C LEU A 227 -18.04 13.12 7.65
N THR A 228 -18.57 12.06 8.24
CA THR A 228 -18.67 10.73 7.62
C THR A 228 -20.12 10.35 7.43
N ALA A 229 -20.47 9.86 6.24
CA ALA A 229 -21.78 9.30 5.95
C ALA A 229 -21.65 7.83 5.51
N TRP A 230 -22.71 7.07 5.78
CA TRP A 230 -22.87 5.68 5.34
C TRP A 230 -24.15 5.58 4.52
N ALA A 231 -24.07 5.13 3.28
CA ALA A 231 -25.18 5.06 2.36
C ALA A 231 -25.43 3.64 1.87
N ALA A 232 -26.69 3.23 1.80
CA ALA A 232 -27.14 2.01 1.14
C ALA A 232 -27.34 2.28 -0.35
N VAL A 233 -26.70 1.49 -1.22
CA VAL A 233 -26.76 1.68 -2.67
C VAL A 233 -27.26 0.41 -3.38
N PRO A 234 -28.18 0.54 -4.36
CA PRO A 234 -28.84 -0.61 -4.97
C PRO A 234 -27.96 -1.36 -5.98
N SER A 235 -26.85 -0.79 -6.42
CA SER A 235 -25.92 -1.41 -7.37
C SER A 235 -24.57 -0.69 -7.41
N LEU A 236 -23.56 -1.29 -8.04
CA LEU A 236 -22.28 -0.61 -8.32
C LEU A 236 -22.44 0.54 -9.31
N ASP A 237 -23.38 0.46 -10.26
CA ASP A 237 -23.70 1.58 -11.16
C ASP A 237 -24.24 2.78 -10.38
N ALA A 238 -25.07 2.51 -9.37
CA ALA A 238 -25.59 3.53 -8.48
C ALA A 238 -24.47 4.12 -7.58
N ALA A 239 -23.51 3.28 -7.12
CA ALA A 239 -22.35 3.74 -6.37
C ALA A 239 -21.44 4.66 -7.22
N VAL A 240 -21.18 4.32 -8.48
CA VAL A 240 -20.44 5.18 -9.42
C VAL A 240 -21.19 6.48 -9.70
N SER A 241 -22.51 6.42 -9.84
CA SER A 241 -23.34 7.62 -9.99
C SER A 241 -23.31 8.52 -8.75
N LEU A 242 -23.37 7.93 -7.55
CA LEU A 242 -23.22 8.62 -6.26
C LEU A 242 -21.83 9.29 -6.15
N LEU A 243 -20.77 8.62 -6.57
CA LEU A 243 -19.42 9.21 -6.60
C LEU A 243 -19.38 10.46 -7.49
N GLY A 244 -20.00 10.39 -8.70
CA GLY A 244 -20.10 11.56 -9.58
C GLY A 244 -20.89 12.71 -8.98
N LEU A 245 -21.93 12.43 -8.19
CA LEU A 245 -22.67 13.43 -7.42
C LEU A 245 -21.78 14.01 -6.30
N ALA A 246 -21.12 13.16 -5.54
CA ALA A 246 -20.24 13.57 -4.45
C ALA A 246 -19.11 14.50 -4.96
N GLN A 247 -18.48 14.16 -6.07
CA GLN A 247 -17.47 15.00 -6.71
C GLN A 247 -18.02 16.38 -7.13
N ARG A 248 -19.26 16.46 -7.62
CA ARG A 248 -19.88 17.74 -8.01
C ARG A 248 -20.29 18.60 -6.81
N HIS A 249 -20.77 17.98 -5.74
CA HIS A 249 -21.27 18.72 -4.56
C HIS A 249 -20.15 19.07 -3.57
N LEU A 250 -19.19 18.15 -3.36
CA LEU A 250 -18.14 18.30 -2.36
C LEU A 250 -16.82 18.79 -2.98
N GLY A 251 -16.58 18.50 -4.25
CA GLY A 251 -15.33 18.90 -4.93
C GLY A 251 -14.08 18.40 -4.19
N ALA A 252 -13.25 19.37 -3.79
CA ALA A 252 -12.02 19.10 -3.05
C ALA A 252 -12.22 18.67 -1.60
N HIS A 253 -13.43 18.76 -1.06
CA HIS A 253 -13.75 18.33 0.30
C HIS A 253 -14.04 16.82 0.38
N LEU A 254 -14.30 16.15 -0.74
CA LEU A 254 -14.45 14.69 -0.76
C LEU A 254 -13.09 14.02 -0.53
N THR A 255 -12.90 13.45 0.65
CA THR A 255 -11.61 12.85 1.08
C THR A 255 -11.64 11.34 1.17
N GLY A 256 -12.81 10.71 1.27
CA GLY A 256 -12.96 9.26 1.27
C GLY A 256 -14.21 8.82 0.53
N PHE A 257 -14.13 7.70 -0.22
CA PHE A 257 -15.25 7.08 -0.90
C PHE A 257 -15.01 5.57 -1.04
N GLU A 258 -15.56 4.82 -0.08
CA GLU A 258 -15.35 3.37 0.06
C GLU A 258 -16.61 2.62 -0.32
N VAL A 259 -16.48 1.57 -1.13
CA VAL A 259 -17.60 0.66 -1.43
C VAL A 259 -17.39 -0.68 -0.72
N MET A 260 -18.49 -1.26 -0.22
CA MET A 260 -18.47 -2.54 0.51
C MET A 260 -19.65 -3.39 0.08
N GLY A 261 -19.35 -4.59 -0.45
CA GLY A 261 -20.37 -5.58 -0.79
C GLY A 261 -21.01 -6.20 0.45
N GLN A 262 -22.27 -6.57 0.35
CA GLN A 262 -23.05 -7.15 1.46
C GLN A 262 -22.34 -8.35 2.12
N PHE A 263 -21.72 -9.24 1.31
CA PHE A 263 -21.03 -10.39 1.87
C PHE A 263 -19.80 -10.00 2.72
N ALA A 264 -19.05 -8.96 2.33
CA ALA A 264 -17.96 -8.42 3.14
C ALA A 264 -18.46 -7.92 4.50
N LEU A 265 -19.62 -7.24 4.52
CA LEU A 265 -20.25 -6.73 5.74
C LEU A 265 -20.82 -7.87 6.60
N ASN A 266 -21.37 -8.92 5.99
CA ASN A 266 -21.79 -10.13 6.72
C ASN A 266 -20.63 -10.77 7.49
N LEU A 267 -19.41 -10.79 6.92
CA LEU A 267 -18.21 -11.29 7.62
C LEU A 267 -17.86 -10.41 8.82
N VAL A 268 -17.98 -9.09 8.69
CA VAL A 268 -17.76 -8.18 9.83
C VAL A 268 -18.76 -8.44 10.94
N VAL A 269 -20.05 -8.54 10.64
CA VAL A 269 -21.09 -8.83 11.64
C VAL A 269 -20.86 -10.18 12.31
N LYS A 270 -20.43 -11.19 11.55
CA LYS A 270 -20.13 -12.53 12.07
C LYS A 270 -18.97 -12.56 13.06
N HIS A 271 -17.88 -11.86 12.73
CA HIS A 271 -16.62 -11.95 13.49
C HIS A 271 -16.41 -10.80 14.48
N PHE A 272 -17.12 -9.68 14.30
CA PHE A 272 -17.06 -8.49 15.16
C PHE A 272 -18.47 -8.06 15.57
N PRO A 273 -19.21 -8.87 16.35
CA PRO A 273 -20.62 -8.62 16.68
C PRO A 273 -20.85 -7.35 17.50
N GLN A 274 -19.80 -6.76 18.07
CA GLN A 274 -19.85 -5.44 18.73
C GLN A 274 -19.98 -4.27 17.75
N LEU A 275 -19.63 -4.43 16.48
CA LEU A 275 -19.77 -3.42 15.43
C LEU A 275 -21.17 -3.49 14.84
N ARG A 276 -21.91 -2.39 14.97
CA ARG A 276 -23.27 -2.27 14.41
C ARG A 276 -23.18 -1.69 13.00
N VAL A 277 -23.33 -2.54 12.00
CA VAL A 277 -23.33 -2.14 10.58
C VAL A 277 -24.70 -1.60 10.22
N PRO A 278 -24.83 -0.31 9.82
CA PRO A 278 -26.13 0.25 9.44
C PRO A 278 -26.52 -0.15 8.01
N LEU A 279 -27.82 -0.25 7.74
CA LEU A 279 -28.45 -0.29 6.41
C LEU A 279 -28.01 -1.40 5.45
N PHE A 280 -27.25 -2.42 5.90
CA PHE A 280 -26.62 -3.38 4.97
C PHE A 280 -27.48 -4.60 4.62
N GLN A 281 -28.53 -4.89 5.41
CA GLN A 281 -29.27 -6.16 5.29
C GLN A 281 -30.08 -6.24 3.99
N ASP A 282 -30.66 -5.15 3.55
CA ASP A 282 -31.58 -5.05 2.41
C ASP A 282 -30.93 -4.40 1.17
N THR A 283 -29.59 -4.29 1.14
CA THR A 283 -28.86 -3.66 0.05
C THR A 283 -27.65 -4.52 -0.37
N PRO A 284 -27.35 -4.64 -1.69
CA PRO A 284 -26.19 -5.37 -2.15
C PRO A 284 -24.86 -4.68 -1.84
N PHE A 285 -24.86 -3.35 -1.70
CA PHE A 285 -23.66 -2.57 -1.41
C PHE A 285 -23.94 -1.43 -0.44
N CYS A 286 -22.93 -1.10 0.34
CA CYS A 286 -22.89 0.16 1.11
C CYS A 286 -21.71 1.01 0.66
N VAL A 287 -21.84 2.32 0.81
CA VAL A 287 -20.80 3.31 0.57
C VAL A 287 -20.53 4.08 1.84
N LEU A 288 -19.27 4.20 2.26
CA LEU A 288 -18.81 5.16 3.25
C LEU A 288 -18.17 6.31 2.51
N LEU A 289 -18.59 7.53 2.80
CA LEU A 289 -18.05 8.74 2.20
C LEU A 289 -17.70 9.78 3.26
N GLU A 290 -16.65 10.57 2.99
CA GLU A 290 -16.12 11.54 3.93
C GLU A 290 -15.99 12.92 3.29
N ASN A 291 -16.44 13.93 4.01
CA ASN A 291 -16.33 15.35 3.68
C ASN A 291 -15.41 16.03 4.70
N SER A 292 -14.24 16.51 4.24
CA SER A 292 -13.29 17.28 5.05
C SER A 292 -13.34 18.75 4.64
N ASP A 293 -13.98 19.58 5.46
CA ASP A 293 -14.27 20.97 5.18
C ASP A 293 -13.32 21.92 5.92
N HIS A 294 -12.85 22.96 5.25
CA HIS A 294 -11.94 23.96 5.84
C HIS A 294 -12.65 25.22 6.34
N GLU A 295 -13.97 25.34 6.10
CA GLU A 295 -14.74 26.50 6.55
C GLU A 295 -15.35 26.24 7.94
N SER A 296 -16.25 25.25 8.04
CA SER A 296 -16.94 24.95 9.30
C SER A 296 -17.74 23.64 9.24
N GLU A 297 -18.08 23.10 10.42
CA GLU A 297 -18.99 21.94 10.51
C GLU A 297 -20.37 22.24 9.91
N THR A 298 -20.90 23.45 10.11
CA THR A 298 -22.20 23.85 9.54
C THR A 298 -22.15 23.82 8.00
N HIS A 299 -21.09 24.30 7.40
CA HIS A 299 -20.91 24.27 5.95
C HIS A 299 -20.78 22.82 5.45
N ALA A 300 -19.96 22.01 6.10
CA ALA A 300 -19.81 20.59 5.77
C ALA A 300 -21.16 19.83 5.82
N ARG A 301 -21.96 20.08 6.85
CA ARG A 301 -23.28 19.45 7.05
C ARG A 301 -24.26 19.85 5.94
N LEU A 302 -24.33 21.13 5.61
CA LEU A 302 -25.18 21.62 4.52
C LEU A 302 -24.78 21.02 3.16
N GLN A 303 -23.50 20.85 2.89
CA GLN A 303 -23.01 20.19 1.67
C GLN A 303 -23.44 18.72 1.62
N PHE A 304 -23.33 17.98 2.73
CA PHE A 304 -23.80 16.60 2.80
C PHE A 304 -25.30 16.46 2.62
N GLU A 305 -26.08 17.31 3.28
CA GLU A 305 -27.55 17.32 3.13
C GLU A 305 -27.96 17.48 1.65
N ARG A 306 -27.37 18.45 0.96
CA ARG A 306 -27.62 18.68 -0.47
C ARG A 306 -27.22 17.51 -1.35
N LEU A 307 -26.07 16.91 -1.06
CA LEU A 307 -25.60 15.71 -1.77
C LEU A 307 -26.55 14.53 -1.60
N LEU A 308 -26.90 14.23 -0.34
CA LEU A 308 -27.74 13.07 -0.03
C LEU A 308 -29.17 13.23 -0.55
N GLU A 309 -29.74 14.44 -0.48
CA GLU A 309 -31.04 14.77 -1.09
C GLU A 309 -31.03 14.57 -2.61
N ALA A 310 -30.00 15.09 -3.28
CA ALA A 310 -29.83 14.90 -4.72
C ALA A 310 -29.64 13.41 -5.10
N ALA A 311 -28.90 12.66 -4.30
CA ALA A 311 -28.63 11.24 -4.52
C ALA A 311 -29.89 10.38 -4.31
N LEU A 312 -30.70 10.66 -3.29
CA LEU A 312 -32.02 10.05 -3.07
C LEU A 312 -32.95 10.32 -4.24
N THR A 313 -33.06 11.59 -4.64
CA THR A 313 -33.94 12.02 -5.75
C THR A 313 -33.54 11.32 -7.08
N GLN A 314 -32.25 11.08 -7.31
CA GLN A 314 -31.75 10.41 -8.53
C GLN A 314 -31.70 8.87 -8.40
N GLY A 315 -32.08 8.31 -7.26
CA GLY A 315 -32.07 6.87 -7.00
C GLY A 315 -30.65 6.27 -6.90
N CYS A 316 -29.63 7.10 -6.64
CA CYS A 316 -28.26 6.62 -6.46
C CYS A 316 -28.06 5.93 -5.11
N LEU A 317 -28.89 6.24 -4.12
CA LEU A 317 -28.94 5.56 -2.83
C LEU A 317 -30.40 5.36 -2.40
N THR A 318 -30.63 4.41 -1.50
CA THR A 318 -31.96 4.11 -0.96
C THR A 318 -32.14 4.70 0.44
N ASP A 319 -31.06 4.81 1.22
CA ASP A 319 -31.05 5.39 2.55
C ASP A 319 -29.62 5.79 2.94
N ALA A 320 -29.46 6.69 3.91
CA ALA A 320 -28.15 7.10 4.41
C ALA A 320 -28.19 7.52 5.89
N VAL A 321 -27.07 7.31 6.58
CA VAL A 321 -26.83 7.76 7.95
C VAL A 321 -25.61 8.68 7.95
N VAL A 322 -25.73 9.86 8.54
CA VAL A 322 -24.59 10.77 8.77
C VAL A 322 -24.17 10.66 10.23
N ALA A 323 -22.88 10.50 10.48
CA ALA A 323 -22.35 10.48 11.83
C ALA A 323 -22.56 11.84 12.53
N GLU A 324 -23.13 11.80 13.73
CA GLU A 324 -23.41 13.00 14.55
C GLU A 324 -22.25 13.35 15.50
N SER A 325 -21.25 12.48 15.58
CA SER A 325 -20.08 12.66 16.43
C SER A 325 -18.85 11.96 15.87
N LEU A 326 -17.65 12.41 16.28
CA LEU A 326 -16.39 11.73 15.94
C LEU A 326 -16.38 10.27 16.38
N ALA A 327 -17.04 9.92 17.48
CA ALA A 327 -17.14 8.55 17.94
C ALA A 327 -17.94 7.67 16.95
N GLN A 328 -19.06 8.18 16.43
CA GLN A 328 -19.84 7.48 15.41
C GLN A 328 -19.09 7.40 14.08
N ALA A 329 -18.42 8.47 13.65
CA ALA A 329 -17.58 8.46 12.45
C ALA A 329 -16.50 7.37 12.54
N ARG A 330 -15.79 7.29 13.68
CA ARG A 330 -14.80 6.23 13.94
C ARG A 330 -15.41 4.83 13.91
N GLN A 331 -16.61 4.63 14.42
CA GLN A 331 -17.30 3.33 14.36
C GLN A 331 -17.62 2.93 12.92
N LEU A 332 -18.03 3.86 12.06
CA LEU A 332 -18.28 3.59 10.64
C LEU A 332 -16.98 3.19 9.93
N TRP A 333 -15.89 3.90 10.17
CA TRP A 333 -14.58 3.54 9.65
C TRP A 333 -14.08 2.19 10.18
N GLN A 334 -14.27 1.89 11.46
CA GLN A 334 -13.92 0.59 12.04
C GLN A 334 -14.63 -0.59 11.35
N ILE A 335 -15.88 -0.41 10.88
CA ILE A 335 -16.56 -1.44 10.07
C ILE A 335 -15.75 -1.73 8.81
N ARG A 336 -15.37 -0.68 8.06
CA ARG A 336 -14.58 -0.80 6.82
C ARG A 336 -13.20 -1.41 7.07
N GLU A 337 -12.51 -0.97 8.10
CA GLU A 337 -11.16 -1.39 8.46
C GLU A 337 -11.10 -2.83 8.96
N ASN A 338 -12.18 -3.34 9.53
CA ASN A 338 -12.25 -4.73 10.01
C ASN A 338 -12.60 -5.75 8.92
N ILE A 339 -12.95 -5.35 7.70
CA ILE A 339 -13.21 -6.30 6.60
C ILE A 339 -12.01 -7.23 6.33
N PRO A 340 -10.75 -6.75 6.19
CA PRO A 340 -9.59 -7.62 6.03
C PRO A 340 -9.38 -8.60 7.17
N LEU A 341 -9.62 -8.17 8.43
CA LEU A 341 -9.48 -9.02 9.61
C LEU A 341 -10.60 -10.06 9.70
N ALA A 342 -11.83 -9.68 9.38
CA ALA A 342 -12.97 -10.60 9.31
C ALA A 342 -12.73 -11.73 8.31
N GLN A 343 -12.10 -11.43 7.17
CA GLN A 343 -11.71 -12.44 6.19
C GLN A 343 -10.63 -13.39 6.71
N VAL A 344 -9.66 -12.90 7.50
CA VAL A 344 -8.65 -13.77 8.13
C VAL A 344 -9.31 -14.74 9.13
N LEU A 345 -10.25 -14.25 9.93
CA LEU A 345 -11.01 -15.06 10.89
C LEU A 345 -11.95 -16.05 10.20
N GLU A 346 -12.44 -15.74 9.00
CA GLU A 346 -13.24 -16.65 8.17
C GLU A 346 -12.41 -17.78 7.57
N GLY A 347 -11.11 -17.58 7.37
CA GLY A 347 -10.15 -18.52 6.83
C GLY A 347 -9.27 -17.95 5.74
N LEU A 348 -8.30 -18.74 5.27
CA LEU A 348 -7.42 -18.37 4.17
C LEU A 348 -8.23 -18.04 2.92
N ASN A 349 -7.79 -17.03 2.18
CA ASN A 349 -8.46 -16.56 0.97
C ASN A 349 -7.46 -16.14 -0.11
N ILE A 350 -7.92 -16.09 -1.36
CA ILE A 350 -7.18 -15.55 -2.49
C ILE A 350 -7.47 -14.05 -2.56
N LYS A 351 -6.41 -13.24 -2.46
CA LYS A 351 -6.53 -11.78 -2.40
C LYS A 351 -6.08 -11.14 -3.70
N HIS A 352 -6.92 -10.25 -4.21
CA HIS A 352 -6.58 -9.39 -5.33
C HIS A 352 -6.72 -7.94 -4.88
N ASP A 353 -5.64 -7.21 -5.07
CA ASP A 353 -5.56 -5.77 -4.95
C ASP A 353 -5.37 -5.24 -6.38
N ILE A 354 -6.46 -4.84 -7.00
CA ILE A 354 -6.52 -4.48 -8.41
C ILE A 354 -7.09 -3.08 -8.60
N SER A 355 -6.76 -2.45 -9.70
CA SER A 355 -7.45 -1.23 -10.12
C SER A 355 -7.98 -1.37 -11.54
N VAL A 356 -9.16 -0.79 -11.77
CA VAL A 356 -9.77 -0.64 -13.10
C VAL A 356 -10.33 0.77 -13.23
N PRO A 357 -10.48 1.31 -14.47
CA PRO A 357 -11.16 2.58 -14.64
C PRO A 357 -12.53 2.56 -13.93
N ILE A 358 -12.83 3.60 -13.16
CA ILE A 358 -14.03 3.66 -12.30
C ILE A 358 -15.30 3.32 -13.07
N SER A 359 -15.43 3.83 -14.30
CA SER A 359 -16.56 3.57 -15.19
C SER A 359 -16.74 2.10 -15.57
N ASN A 360 -15.67 1.30 -15.47
CA ASN A 360 -15.69 -0.11 -15.85
C ASN A 360 -15.94 -1.04 -14.63
N ILE A 361 -15.89 -0.52 -13.40
CA ILE A 361 -16.03 -1.33 -12.18
C ILE A 361 -17.33 -2.14 -12.14
N PRO A 362 -18.51 -1.57 -12.43
CA PRO A 362 -19.75 -2.35 -12.38
C PRO A 362 -19.73 -3.56 -13.32
N GLU A 363 -19.31 -3.35 -14.57
CA GLU A 363 -19.27 -4.41 -15.58
C GLU A 363 -18.15 -5.42 -15.30
N PHE A 364 -16.98 -4.96 -14.83
CA PHE A 364 -15.87 -5.82 -14.41
C PHE A 364 -16.35 -6.79 -13.32
N VAL A 365 -16.98 -6.28 -12.25
CA VAL A 365 -17.47 -7.13 -11.15
C VAL A 365 -18.53 -8.09 -11.66
N ARG A 366 -19.52 -7.62 -12.43
CA ARG A 366 -20.59 -8.48 -12.95
C ARG A 366 -20.06 -9.65 -13.79
N ILE A 367 -19.10 -9.40 -14.69
CA ILE A 367 -18.53 -10.43 -15.56
C ILE A 367 -17.63 -11.37 -14.79
N THR A 368 -16.76 -10.83 -13.93
CA THR A 368 -15.78 -11.63 -13.18
C THR A 368 -16.48 -12.51 -12.14
N ASP A 369 -17.51 -12.00 -11.45
CA ASP A 369 -18.34 -12.78 -10.54
C ASP A 369 -18.99 -13.98 -11.27
N ALA A 370 -19.58 -13.75 -12.44
CA ALA A 370 -20.20 -14.81 -13.22
C ALA A 370 -19.18 -15.88 -13.69
N GLN A 371 -17.99 -15.46 -14.12
CA GLN A 371 -16.93 -16.40 -14.53
C GLN A 371 -16.43 -17.25 -13.36
N LEU A 372 -16.20 -16.64 -12.18
CA LEU A 372 -15.77 -17.37 -11.00
C LEU A 372 -16.84 -18.31 -10.47
N GLN A 373 -18.11 -17.91 -10.45
CA GLN A 373 -19.23 -18.77 -10.04
C GLN A 373 -19.43 -19.93 -10.98
N GLN A 374 -19.21 -19.74 -12.30
CA GLN A 374 -19.23 -20.81 -13.28
C GLN A 374 -18.06 -21.78 -13.13
N ALA A 375 -16.86 -21.27 -12.83
CA ALA A 375 -15.65 -22.08 -12.67
C ALA A 375 -15.63 -22.86 -11.36
N ILE A 376 -16.15 -22.28 -10.27
CA ILE A 376 -16.07 -22.84 -8.92
C ILE A 376 -17.45 -22.70 -8.24
N ALA A 377 -18.20 -23.81 -8.22
CA ALA A 377 -19.52 -23.82 -7.61
C ALA A 377 -19.47 -23.45 -6.12
N GLY A 378 -20.30 -22.50 -5.70
CA GLY A 378 -20.40 -22.05 -4.31
C GLY A 378 -19.27 -21.15 -3.83
N VAL A 379 -18.40 -20.67 -4.73
CA VAL A 379 -17.36 -19.68 -4.38
C VAL A 379 -17.98 -18.42 -3.79
N ARG A 380 -17.34 -17.85 -2.77
CA ARG A 380 -17.82 -16.69 -2.04
C ARG A 380 -16.95 -15.48 -2.36
N LEU A 381 -17.54 -14.41 -2.90
CA LEU A 381 -16.85 -13.25 -3.42
C LEU A 381 -16.94 -12.09 -2.42
N VAL A 382 -15.77 -11.54 -2.05
CA VAL A 382 -15.65 -10.43 -1.10
C VAL A 382 -15.15 -9.21 -1.84
N ASN A 383 -16.08 -8.31 -2.21
CA ASN A 383 -15.80 -7.09 -2.96
C ASN A 383 -15.90 -5.88 -2.03
N PHE A 384 -14.84 -5.13 -1.90
CA PHE A 384 -14.79 -3.85 -1.19
C PHE A 384 -13.58 -3.06 -1.68
N GLY A 385 -13.54 -1.75 -1.42
CA GLY A 385 -12.35 -0.96 -1.77
C GLY A 385 -12.61 0.51 -1.98
N HIS A 386 -11.58 1.18 -2.47
CA HIS A 386 -11.52 2.62 -2.71
C HIS A 386 -12.13 2.93 -4.09
N LEU A 387 -13.48 2.96 -4.16
CA LEU A 387 -14.17 3.21 -5.43
C LEU A 387 -13.77 4.56 -6.05
N GLY A 388 -13.45 5.54 -5.18
CA GLY A 388 -13.10 6.90 -5.60
C GLY A 388 -11.86 7.00 -6.48
N ASP A 389 -10.92 6.05 -6.40
CA ASP A 389 -9.69 5.99 -7.20
C ASP A 389 -9.58 4.74 -8.10
N GLY A 390 -10.62 3.89 -8.08
CA GLY A 390 -10.70 2.70 -8.94
C GLY A 390 -10.04 1.46 -8.37
N ASN A 391 -9.56 1.48 -7.12
CA ASN A 391 -8.98 0.31 -6.46
C ASN A 391 -10.06 -0.57 -5.83
N LEU A 392 -10.01 -1.87 -6.13
CA LEU A 392 -10.84 -2.90 -5.52
C LEU A 392 -10.00 -3.98 -4.86
N HIS A 393 -10.38 -4.33 -3.63
CA HIS A 393 -9.98 -5.57 -2.99
C HIS A 393 -10.99 -6.65 -3.39
N TYR A 394 -10.70 -7.31 -4.51
CA TYR A 394 -11.54 -8.34 -5.10
C TYR A 394 -11.08 -9.71 -4.60
N ASN A 395 -11.59 -10.15 -3.44
CA ASN A 395 -11.09 -11.34 -2.77
C ASN A 395 -12.06 -12.53 -2.93
N VAL A 396 -11.48 -13.73 -2.92
CA VAL A 396 -12.21 -14.98 -3.16
C VAL A 396 -12.03 -15.91 -1.95
N GLN A 397 -13.15 -16.24 -1.30
CA GLN A 397 -13.21 -17.17 -0.19
C GLN A 397 -13.62 -18.57 -0.69
N ALA A 398 -13.15 -19.61 -0.01
CA ALA A 398 -13.57 -20.99 -0.28
C ALA A 398 -15.10 -21.15 -0.17
N PRO A 399 -15.72 -22.06 -0.94
CA PRO A 399 -17.09 -22.49 -0.71
C PRO A 399 -17.32 -22.94 0.74
N GLU A 400 -18.55 -22.86 1.23
CA GLU A 400 -18.88 -23.35 2.57
C GLU A 400 -18.57 -24.84 2.71
N GLY A 401 -17.97 -25.22 3.84
CA GLY A 401 -17.57 -26.60 4.12
C GLY A 401 -16.30 -27.08 3.42
N VAL A 402 -15.67 -26.24 2.57
CA VAL A 402 -14.40 -26.57 1.92
C VAL A 402 -13.25 -26.03 2.78
N ASP A 403 -12.23 -26.89 3.02
CA ASP A 403 -11.02 -26.48 3.73
C ASP A 403 -10.28 -25.35 2.98
N ALA A 404 -10.13 -24.23 3.66
CA ALA A 404 -9.60 -23.00 3.07
C ALA A 404 -8.15 -23.13 2.60
N ALA A 405 -7.31 -23.91 3.30
CA ALA A 405 -5.92 -24.15 2.92
C ALA A 405 -5.82 -25.02 1.65
N THR A 406 -6.68 -26.02 1.55
CA THR A 406 -6.77 -26.89 0.36
C THR A 406 -7.33 -26.10 -0.83
N PHE A 407 -8.33 -25.25 -0.61
CA PHE A 407 -8.85 -24.35 -1.64
C PHE A 407 -7.76 -23.43 -2.19
N LEU A 408 -7.03 -22.76 -1.31
CA LEU A 408 -5.94 -21.85 -1.69
C LEU A 408 -4.90 -22.60 -2.54
N ARG A 409 -4.39 -23.74 -2.07
CA ARG A 409 -3.37 -24.51 -2.81
C ARG A 409 -3.83 -24.96 -4.20
N ASN A 410 -5.09 -25.32 -4.34
CA ASN A 410 -5.58 -25.95 -5.58
C ASN A 410 -6.19 -24.96 -6.56
N GLN A 411 -6.63 -23.78 -6.11
CA GLN A 411 -7.42 -22.85 -6.92
C GLN A 411 -6.77 -21.49 -7.11
N GLU A 412 -5.72 -21.14 -6.34
CA GLU A 412 -5.14 -19.78 -6.38
C GLU A 412 -4.74 -19.36 -7.79
N GLU A 413 -3.99 -20.19 -8.51
CA GLU A 413 -3.55 -19.89 -9.88
C GLU A 413 -4.71 -19.78 -10.87
N HIS A 414 -5.70 -20.66 -10.76
CA HIS A 414 -6.88 -20.63 -11.62
C HIS A 414 -7.73 -19.38 -11.38
N VAL A 415 -7.96 -19.02 -10.13
CA VAL A 415 -8.68 -17.80 -9.74
C VAL A 415 -7.90 -16.56 -10.18
N ASN A 416 -6.58 -16.52 -9.93
CA ASN A 416 -5.71 -15.43 -10.38
C ASN A 416 -5.79 -15.24 -11.90
N ALA A 417 -5.77 -16.32 -12.68
CA ALA A 417 -5.88 -16.24 -14.14
C ALA A 417 -7.22 -15.59 -14.57
N ILE A 418 -8.35 -16.03 -14.01
CA ILE A 418 -9.68 -15.46 -14.31
C ILE A 418 -9.72 -13.96 -13.97
N VAL A 419 -9.31 -13.60 -12.76
CA VAL A 419 -9.38 -12.20 -12.28
C VAL A 419 -8.42 -11.31 -13.06
N PHE A 420 -7.17 -11.72 -13.28
CA PHE A 420 -6.18 -10.88 -13.96
C PHE A 420 -6.44 -10.75 -15.46
N ASP A 421 -6.97 -11.78 -16.11
CA ASP A 421 -7.42 -11.68 -17.52
C ASP A 421 -8.60 -10.72 -17.66
N SER A 422 -9.53 -10.75 -16.70
CA SER A 422 -10.62 -9.78 -16.62
C SER A 422 -10.08 -8.36 -16.42
N VAL A 423 -9.18 -8.16 -15.45
CA VAL A 423 -8.52 -6.87 -15.18
C VAL A 423 -7.87 -6.32 -16.46
N ARG A 424 -7.11 -7.15 -17.18
CA ARG A 424 -6.49 -6.77 -18.45
C ARG A 424 -7.53 -6.36 -19.51
N THR A 425 -8.62 -7.11 -19.62
CA THR A 425 -9.70 -6.84 -20.57
C THR A 425 -10.34 -5.46 -20.32
N PHE A 426 -10.48 -5.08 -19.06
CA PHE A 426 -11.02 -3.78 -18.65
C PHE A 426 -9.97 -2.65 -18.53
N GLY A 427 -8.72 -2.90 -18.99
CA GLY A 427 -7.66 -1.87 -18.99
C GLY A 427 -7.11 -1.53 -17.62
N GLY A 428 -7.19 -2.47 -16.67
CA GLY A 428 -6.78 -2.28 -15.30
C GLY A 428 -5.33 -2.70 -14.98
N SER A 429 -5.00 -2.69 -13.68
CA SER A 429 -3.72 -3.14 -13.12
C SER A 429 -3.94 -4.28 -12.11
N ILE A 430 -3.06 -5.28 -12.16
CA ILE A 430 -3.07 -6.42 -11.22
C ILE A 430 -2.49 -6.09 -9.83
N SER A 431 -2.02 -4.87 -9.66
CA SER A 431 -1.57 -4.35 -8.36
C SER A 431 -1.85 -2.86 -8.27
N ALA A 432 -2.78 -2.47 -7.40
CA ALA A 432 -3.14 -1.07 -7.15
C ALA A 432 -2.19 -0.42 -6.13
N GLU A 433 -2.03 -1.04 -4.95
CA GLU A 433 -1.29 -0.50 -3.81
C GLU A 433 -0.16 -1.42 -3.32
N HIS A 434 -0.36 -2.75 -3.35
CA HIS A 434 0.52 -3.69 -2.64
C HIS A 434 1.90 -3.84 -3.28
N GLY A 435 2.07 -3.42 -4.53
CA GLY A 435 3.28 -3.66 -5.31
C GLY A 435 3.33 -5.05 -5.93
N VAL A 436 4.49 -5.43 -6.42
CA VAL A 436 4.77 -6.71 -7.10
C VAL A 436 5.44 -7.72 -6.18
N GLY A 437 6.42 -7.26 -5.40
CA GLY A 437 7.25 -8.08 -4.52
C GLY A 437 7.88 -9.26 -5.26
N SER A 438 7.95 -10.41 -4.58
CA SER A 438 8.32 -11.68 -5.21
C SER A 438 7.08 -12.48 -5.70
N LEU A 439 5.89 -12.20 -5.15
CA LEU A 439 4.69 -13.00 -5.46
C LEU A 439 4.10 -12.72 -6.84
N LYS A 440 4.26 -11.52 -7.40
CA LYS A 440 3.61 -11.13 -8.66
C LYS A 440 4.60 -10.95 -9.82
N VAL A 441 5.89 -11.30 -9.68
CA VAL A 441 6.91 -11.10 -10.72
C VAL A 441 6.55 -11.87 -12.01
N ASP A 442 6.12 -13.13 -11.89
CA ASP A 442 5.73 -13.95 -13.03
C ASP A 442 4.45 -13.44 -13.68
N HIS A 443 3.46 -13.04 -12.87
CA HIS A 443 2.23 -12.39 -13.36
C HIS A 443 2.56 -11.08 -14.08
N LEU A 444 3.46 -10.25 -13.54
CA LEU A 444 3.86 -9.01 -14.20
C LEU A 444 4.43 -9.29 -15.60
N THR A 445 5.24 -10.33 -15.75
CA THR A 445 5.81 -10.72 -17.04
C THR A 445 4.73 -11.08 -18.06
N HIS A 446 3.61 -11.64 -17.61
CA HIS A 446 2.49 -12.00 -18.46
C HIS A 446 1.56 -10.80 -18.80
N TYR A 447 1.34 -9.89 -17.84
CA TYR A 447 0.34 -8.82 -17.97
C TYR A 447 0.91 -7.45 -18.37
N LYS A 448 2.23 -7.22 -18.27
CA LYS A 448 2.86 -5.97 -18.77
C LYS A 448 3.30 -6.10 -20.22
N SER A 449 3.31 -4.97 -20.93
CA SER A 449 3.82 -4.97 -22.31
C SER A 449 5.33 -5.31 -22.35
N PRO A 450 5.80 -6.02 -23.38
CA PRO A 450 7.23 -6.34 -23.54
C PRO A 450 8.13 -5.09 -23.54
N VAL A 451 7.64 -3.98 -24.10
CA VAL A 451 8.36 -2.70 -24.12
C VAL A 451 8.56 -2.17 -22.71
N ALA A 452 7.50 -2.17 -21.88
CA ALA A 452 7.60 -1.73 -20.49
C ALA A 452 8.56 -2.62 -19.69
N LEU A 453 8.50 -3.94 -19.84
CA LEU A 453 9.40 -4.88 -19.18
C LEU A 453 10.86 -4.62 -19.56
N ASN A 454 11.13 -4.36 -20.85
CA ASN A 454 12.48 -4.07 -21.34
C ASN A 454 13.01 -2.74 -20.75
N LEU A 455 12.17 -1.71 -20.67
CA LEU A 455 12.54 -0.45 -20.03
C LEU A 455 12.85 -0.63 -18.55
N MET A 456 12.02 -1.38 -17.80
CA MET A 456 12.26 -1.67 -16.39
C MET A 456 13.58 -2.44 -16.18
N ARG A 457 13.88 -3.44 -17.03
CA ARG A 457 15.15 -4.18 -16.99
C ARG A 457 16.33 -3.29 -17.32
N ALA A 458 16.21 -2.40 -18.30
CA ALA A 458 17.26 -1.45 -18.67
C ALA A 458 17.56 -0.48 -17.52
N ILE A 459 16.55 0.04 -16.85
CA ILE A 459 16.70 0.90 -15.65
C ILE A 459 17.39 0.12 -14.54
N LYS A 460 16.91 -1.07 -14.22
CA LYS A 460 17.53 -1.94 -13.20
C LYS A 460 19.00 -2.22 -13.52
N GLN A 461 19.32 -2.59 -14.75
CA GLN A 461 20.67 -2.88 -15.19
C GLN A 461 21.61 -1.65 -15.12
N ALA A 462 21.08 -0.46 -15.43
CA ALA A 462 21.85 0.78 -15.37
C ALA A 462 22.16 1.21 -13.93
N LEU A 463 21.21 1.08 -13.02
CA LEU A 463 21.33 1.54 -11.63
C LEU A 463 21.95 0.50 -10.71
N ASP A 464 21.73 -0.79 -10.97
CA ASP A 464 22.23 -1.90 -10.17
C ASP A 464 22.79 -3.04 -11.06
N PRO A 465 23.92 -2.82 -11.74
CA PRO A 465 24.49 -3.80 -12.68
C PRO A 465 24.94 -5.10 -12.02
N GLN A 466 25.20 -5.11 -10.71
CA GLN A 466 25.58 -6.30 -9.95
C GLN A 466 24.38 -7.07 -9.39
N ASN A 467 23.17 -6.56 -9.57
CA ASN A 467 21.93 -7.11 -9.01
C ASN A 467 22.01 -7.32 -7.48
N LEU A 468 22.64 -6.34 -6.79
CA LEU A 468 22.80 -6.32 -5.33
C LEU A 468 21.49 -5.99 -4.62
N MET A 469 20.70 -5.08 -5.20
CA MET A 469 19.49 -4.51 -4.58
C MET A 469 18.27 -5.38 -4.80
N ASN A 470 17.80 -6.02 -3.75
CA ASN A 470 16.52 -6.75 -3.64
C ASN A 470 16.19 -7.62 -4.87
N PRO A 471 17.08 -8.55 -5.29
CA PRO A 471 16.87 -9.34 -6.50
C PRO A 471 15.63 -10.23 -6.41
N GLY A 472 15.02 -10.52 -7.56
CA GLY A 472 13.81 -11.36 -7.65
C GLY A 472 12.53 -10.64 -7.20
N ARG A 473 12.54 -9.30 -7.11
CA ARG A 473 11.37 -8.45 -6.84
C ARG A 473 11.16 -7.51 -8.00
N VAL A 474 9.91 -7.09 -8.20
CA VAL A 474 9.44 -6.18 -9.26
C VAL A 474 9.70 -6.73 -10.67
N VAL A 475 10.93 -6.93 -11.07
CA VAL A 475 11.29 -7.41 -12.41
C VAL A 475 12.34 -8.52 -12.34
N CYS A 476 12.12 -9.58 -13.10
CA CYS A 476 13.10 -10.65 -13.27
C CYS A 476 14.17 -10.22 -14.28
N MET A 477 15.45 -10.27 -13.87
CA MET A 477 16.57 -10.06 -14.78
C MET A 477 16.83 -11.37 -15.55
N ILE A 478 16.80 -11.30 -16.86
CA ILE A 478 17.14 -12.44 -17.72
C ILE A 478 18.65 -12.66 -17.59
N LYS A 479 19.04 -13.87 -17.22
CA LYS A 479 20.45 -14.27 -17.14
C LYS A 479 21.08 -14.40 -18.52
#